data_43eab7d0fbd8c887e98c7817c7f10599
#
_entry.id   43eab7d0fbd8c887e98c7817c7f10599
#
_cell.length_a   1.000
_cell.length_b   1.000
_cell.length_c   1.000
_cell.angle_alpha   90.00
_cell.angle_beta   90.00
_cell.angle_gamma   90.00
#
_symmetry.space_group_name_H-M   'P 1'
#
loop_
_entity.id
_entity.type
_entity.pdbx_description
1 polymer ?
#
loop_
_entity_poly.entity_id
_entity_poly.type
_entity_poly.pdbx_seq_one_letter_code
_entity_poly.pdbx_strand_id
1 'polypeptide(L)'
;TDTPIYRPVPDFTPSSPSVTSDTIAETLATHAIVIVHFWAVWNGYDPPMDTRLVAIRNRLPESVHYASCNLDDSSCFDIARSVGVLNCPWLAVFVGGQHVGDICGLLDPAPLTAELLRIITNGDVSGSSPVA
;
A
#
# COMPACT_ATOMS: atom_id res chain seq x y z
N THR A 1 -13.34 17.54 -21.11
CA THR A 1 -12.07 17.38 -20.45
C THR A 1 -11.69 15.92 -20.39
N ASP A 2 -10.51 15.63 -20.83
CA ASP A 2 -10.06 14.25 -20.96
C ASP A 2 -9.54 13.71 -19.65
N THR A 3 -10.02 12.53 -19.30
CA THR A 3 -9.43 11.77 -18.20
C THR A 3 -8.05 11.30 -18.65
N PRO A 4 -7.01 11.49 -17.83
CA PRO A 4 -5.70 11.00 -18.20
C PRO A 4 -5.71 9.49 -18.41
N ILE A 5 -5.07 9.06 -19.49
CA ILE A 5 -4.89 7.64 -19.77
C ILE A 5 -3.48 7.25 -19.37
N TYR A 6 -3.38 6.33 -18.42
CA TYR A 6 -2.09 5.82 -17.97
C TYR A 6 -1.81 4.48 -18.64
N ARG A 7 -0.68 4.41 -19.33
CA ARG A 7 -0.27 3.21 -20.03
C ARG A 7 0.74 2.43 -19.22
N PRO A 8 0.76 1.10 -19.36
CA PRO A 8 1.78 0.29 -18.68
C PRO A 8 3.19 0.73 -19.08
N VAL A 9 4.10 0.66 -18.10
CA VAL A 9 5.52 0.92 -18.29
C VAL A 9 6.23 -0.44 -18.17
N PRO A 10 6.79 -0.98 -19.28
CA PRO A 10 7.26 -2.37 -19.29
C PRO A 10 8.33 -2.71 -18.25
N ASP A 11 9.18 -1.74 -17.91
CA ASP A 11 10.28 -1.94 -16.96
C ASP A 11 10.00 -1.34 -15.59
N PHE A 12 8.73 -1.04 -15.31
CA PHE A 12 8.37 -0.43 -14.05
C PHE A 12 8.63 -1.37 -12.87
N THR A 13 9.28 -0.81 -11.84
CA THR A 13 9.37 -1.41 -10.52
C THR A 13 9.10 -0.32 -9.49
N PRO A 14 8.36 -0.62 -8.41
CA PRO A 14 8.10 0.38 -7.38
C PRO A 14 9.37 0.86 -6.68
N SER A 15 9.30 2.07 -6.14
CA SER A 15 10.38 2.66 -5.35
C SER A 15 10.55 1.99 -4.00
N SER A 16 9.49 1.37 -3.48
CA SER A 16 9.53 0.72 -2.17
C SER A 16 10.07 -0.70 -2.29
N PRO A 17 10.69 -1.22 -1.20
CA PRO A 17 11.21 -2.59 -1.19
C PRO A 17 10.13 -3.63 -1.43
N SER A 18 10.50 -4.69 -2.14
CA SER A 18 9.63 -5.83 -2.40
C SER A 18 9.44 -6.67 -1.16
N VAL A 19 8.21 -7.10 -0.91
CA VAL A 19 7.90 -8.13 0.09
C VAL A 19 7.15 -9.26 -0.58
N THR A 20 7.21 -10.44 0.05
CA THR A 20 6.51 -11.64 -0.40
C THR A 20 5.71 -12.22 0.74
N SER A 21 4.93 -13.27 0.46
CA SER A 21 4.20 -13.99 1.50
C SER A 21 5.12 -14.53 2.59
N ASP A 22 6.39 -14.85 2.24
CA ASP A 22 7.35 -15.37 3.20
C ASP A 22 8.03 -14.28 4.04
N THR A 23 8.12 -13.06 3.54
CA THR A 23 8.85 -11.98 4.22
C THR A 23 7.94 -10.96 4.88
N ILE A 24 6.64 -10.97 4.59
CA ILE A 24 5.71 -9.98 5.11
C ILE A 24 5.61 -10.02 6.64
N ALA A 25 5.63 -11.20 7.24
CA ALA A 25 5.51 -11.35 8.70
C ALA A 25 6.64 -10.61 9.43
N GLU A 26 7.87 -10.75 8.95
CA GLU A 26 9.01 -10.05 9.54
C GLU A 26 8.91 -8.54 9.36
N THR A 27 8.48 -8.10 8.19
CA THR A 27 8.28 -6.68 7.91
C THR A 27 7.25 -6.09 8.86
N LEU A 28 6.13 -6.78 9.06
CA LEU A 28 5.07 -6.34 9.97
C LEU A 28 5.52 -6.36 11.43
N ALA A 29 6.37 -7.30 11.82
CA ALA A 29 6.89 -7.39 13.18
C ALA A 29 7.92 -6.28 13.48
N THR A 30 8.62 -5.81 12.47
CA THR A 30 9.72 -4.85 12.62
C THR A 30 9.24 -3.39 12.58
N HIS A 31 8.12 -3.13 11.89
CA HIS A 31 7.65 -1.77 11.66
C HIS A 31 6.24 -1.57 12.22
N ALA A 32 6.05 -0.46 12.93
CA ALA A 32 4.76 -0.14 13.55
C ALA A 32 3.66 0.10 12.51
N ILE A 33 3.99 0.73 11.40
CA ILE A 33 3.05 1.05 10.33
C ILE A 33 3.68 0.63 9.01
N VAL A 34 2.94 -0.15 8.22
CA VAL A 34 3.39 -0.60 6.90
C VAL A 34 2.31 -0.33 5.88
N ILE A 35 2.68 0.30 4.78
CA ILE A 35 1.82 0.49 3.62
C ILE A 35 2.38 -0.38 2.50
N VAL A 36 1.59 -1.34 2.04
CA VAL A 36 1.98 -2.25 0.97
C VAL A 36 1.27 -1.87 -0.31
N HIS A 37 2.04 -1.57 -1.36
CA HIS A 37 1.53 -1.30 -2.70
C HIS A 37 1.51 -2.61 -3.49
N PHE A 38 0.32 -3.15 -3.71
CA PHE A 38 0.12 -4.30 -4.61
C PHE A 38 0.00 -3.77 -6.02
N TRP A 39 0.87 -4.26 -6.91
CA TRP A 39 1.04 -3.70 -8.24
C TRP A 39 1.21 -4.79 -9.30
N ALA A 40 1.05 -4.40 -10.56
CA ALA A 40 1.31 -5.28 -11.69
C ALA A 40 1.91 -4.46 -12.83
N VAL A 41 2.84 -5.08 -13.57
CA VAL A 41 3.52 -4.38 -14.66
C VAL A 41 2.56 -4.00 -15.80
N TRP A 42 1.49 -4.75 -15.97
CA TRP A 42 0.50 -4.49 -17.02
C TRP A 42 -0.47 -3.35 -16.67
N ASN A 43 -0.44 -2.85 -15.46
CA ASN A 43 -1.35 -1.80 -15.01
C ASN A 43 -0.68 -0.43 -15.08
N GLY A 44 -1.17 0.44 -15.96
CA GLY A 44 -0.62 1.77 -16.15
C GLY A 44 -0.85 2.73 -14.98
N TYR A 45 -1.69 2.38 -14.01
CA TYR A 45 -1.98 3.23 -12.85
C TYR A 45 -0.99 3.01 -11.70
N ASP A 46 -0.21 1.95 -11.73
CA ASP A 46 0.77 1.67 -10.67
C ASP A 46 1.97 2.63 -10.69
N PRO A 47 2.57 2.97 -11.84
CA PRO A 47 3.63 3.97 -11.86
C PRO A 47 3.23 5.32 -11.25
N PRO A 48 2.08 5.94 -11.63
CA PRO A 48 1.68 7.19 -10.97
C PRO A 48 1.33 7.01 -9.50
N MET A 49 0.80 5.86 -9.08
CA MET A 49 0.58 5.59 -7.67
C MET A 49 1.90 5.61 -6.89
N ASP A 50 2.92 4.96 -7.41
CA ASP A 50 4.25 4.96 -6.79
C ASP A 50 4.81 6.37 -6.66
N THR A 51 4.72 7.15 -7.73
CA THR A 51 5.18 8.55 -7.73
C THR A 51 4.45 9.38 -6.67
N ARG A 52 3.13 9.20 -6.54
CA ARG A 52 2.33 9.94 -5.57
C ARG A 52 2.68 9.52 -4.13
N LEU A 53 2.89 8.23 -3.88
CA LEU A 53 3.31 7.75 -2.57
C LEU A 53 4.64 8.38 -2.15
N VAL A 54 5.61 8.43 -3.06
CA VAL A 54 6.89 9.09 -2.77
C VAL A 54 6.68 10.57 -2.46
N ALA A 55 5.84 11.24 -3.23
CA ALA A 55 5.61 12.68 -3.08
C ALA A 55 4.96 13.05 -1.75
N ILE A 56 4.14 12.17 -1.17
CA ILE A 56 3.41 12.48 0.06
C ILE A 56 4.06 11.92 1.33
N ARG A 57 5.22 11.27 1.22
CA ARG A 57 5.88 10.66 2.39
C ARG A 57 6.12 11.65 3.52
N ASN A 58 6.47 12.89 3.18
CA ASN A 58 6.71 13.93 4.18
C ASN A 58 5.44 14.42 4.88
N ARG A 59 4.26 14.01 4.40
CA ARG A 59 2.97 14.34 5.01
C ARG A 59 2.44 13.20 5.88
N LEU A 60 3.14 12.07 5.92
CA LEU A 60 2.77 10.90 6.71
C LEU A 60 3.79 10.73 7.85
N PRO A 61 3.43 9.97 8.90
CA PRO A 61 4.37 9.73 10.00
C PRO A 61 5.69 9.14 9.51
N GLU A 62 6.79 9.53 10.12
CA GLU A 62 8.12 9.02 9.77
C GLU A 62 8.25 7.52 10.05
N SER A 63 7.45 7.00 10.95
CA SER A 63 7.46 5.58 11.30
C SER A 63 6.84 4.68 10.24
N VAL A 64 6.24 5.25 9.18
CA VAL A 64 5.65 4.45 8.11
C VAL A 64 6.75 3.79 7.28
N HIS A 65 6.66 2.49 7.14
CA HIS A 65 7.47 1.70 6.22
C HIS A 65 6.66 1.41 4.95
N TYR A 66 7.28 1.63 3.80
CA TYR A 66 6.64 1.40 2.51
C TYR A 66 7.20 0.12 1.89
N ALA A 67 6.30 -0.72 1.40
CA ALA A 67 6.67 -1.99 0.76
C ALA A 67 5.82 -2.18 -0.49
N SER A 68 6.24 -3.08 -1.35
CA SER A 68 5.52 -3.40 -2.58
C SER A 68 5.42 -4.90 -2.78
N CYS A 69 4.34 -5.32 -3.44
CA CYS A 69 4.06 -6.73 -3.66
C CYS A 69 3.57 -6.91 -5.10
N ASN A 70 4.30 -7.69 -5.89
CA ASN A 70 3.97 -7.90 -7.30
C ASN A 70 2.86 -8.95 -7.42
N LEU A 71 1.71 -8.54 -7.95
CA LEU A 71 0.54 -9.41 -8.10
C LEU A 71 0.75 -10.55 -9.10
N ASP A 72 1.71 -10.42 -10.01
CA ASP A 72 2.02 -11.46 -10.99
C ASP A 72 3.03 -12.48 -10.47
N ASP A 73 3.62 -12.21 -9.32
CA ASP A 73 4.60 -13.12 -8.72
C ASP A 73 3.89 -14.08 -7.77
N SER A 74 4.07 -15.39 -8.00
CA SER A 74 3.43 -16.42 -7.18
C SER A 74 3.81 -16.31 -5.70
N SER A 75 4.98 -15.80 -5.39
CA SER A 75 5.42 -15.58 -4.01
C SER A 75 4.58 -14.55 -3.26
N CYS A 76 3.75 -13.79 -3.98
CA CYS A 76 2.88 -12.77 -3.39
C CYS A 76 1.40 -13.19 -3.37
N PHE A 77 1.04 -14.35 -3.91
CA PHE A 77 -0.37 -14.74 -4.05
C PHE A 77 -1.06 -14.91 -2.70
N ASP A 78 -0.41 -15.52 -1.74
CA ASP A 78 -1.03 -15.78 -0.43
C ASP A 78 -1.31 -14.48 0.32
N ILE A 79 -0.35 -13.56 0.35
CA ILE A 79 -0.57 -12.28 1.03
C ILE A 79 -1.64 -11.44 0.32
N ALA A 80 -1.65 -11.43 -1.01
CA ALA A 80 -2.68 -10.71 -1.76
C ALA A 80 -4.07 -11.29 -1.46
N ARG A 81 -4.18 -12.62 -1.39
CA ARG A 81 -5.45 -13.29 -1.06
C ARG A 81 -5.89 -12.97 0.36
N SER A 82 -4.98 -12.99 1.32
CA SER A 82 -5.31 -12.72 2.73
C SER A 82 -5.77 -11.28 2.94
N VAL A 83 -5.23 -10.33 2.18
CA VAL A 83 -5.66 -8.94 2.20
C VAL A 83 -7.00 -8.74 1.49
N GLY A 84 -7.28 -9.57 0.49
CA GLY A 84 -8.48 -9.46 -0.32
C GLY A 84 -8.31 -8.58 -1.54
N VAL A 85 -7.08 -8.50 -2.07
CA VAL A 85 -6.79 -7.67 -3.24
C VAL A 85 -7.57 -8.15 -4.45
N LEU A 86 -8.39 -7.27 -5.03
CA LEU A 86 -9.23 -7.56 -6.19
C LEU A 86 -8.76 -6.85 -7.45
N ASN A 87 -7.97 -5.81 -7.31
CA ASN A 87 -7.55 -4.99 -8.44
C ASN A 87 -6.28 -4.21 -8.07
N CYS A 88 -5.70 -3.49 -8.99
CA CYS A 88 -4.56 -2.62 -8.74
C CYS A 88 -4.75 -1.27 -9.45
N PRO A 89 -4.14 -0.20 -8.94
CA PRO A 89 -3.30 -0.19 -7.75
C PRO A 89 -4.11 -0.44 -6.48
N TRP A 90 -3.51 -1.12 -5.53
CA TRP A 90 -4.13 -1.42 -4.24
C TRP A 90 -3.12 -1.13 -3.15
N LEU A 91 -3.52 -0.33 -2.16
CA LEU A 91 -2.70 -0.08 -0.98
C LEU A 91 -3.35 -0.74 0.21
N ALA A 92 -2.59 -1.57 0.92
CA ALA A 92 -3.02 -2.15 2.18
C ALA A 92 -2.24 -1.51 3.31
N VAL A 93 -2.94 -1.13 4.38
CA VAL A 93 -2.33 -0.47 5.53
C VAL A 93 -2.37 -1.42 6.72
N PHE A 94 -1.21 -1.58 7.35
CA PHE A 94 -1.05 -2.40 8.54
C PHE A 94 -0.55 -1.52 9.69
N VAL A 95 -1.15 -1.68 10.86
CA VAL A 95 -0.73 -1.01 12.08
C VAL A 95 -0.58 -2.07 13.17
N GLY A 96 0.58 -2.12 13.79
CA GLY A 96 0.87 -3.13 14.81
C GLY A 96 0.74 -4.56 14.29
N GLY A 97 1.07 -4.76 13.03
CA GLY A 97 0.98 -6.06 12.37
C GLY A 97 -0.42 -6.45 11.90
N GLN A 98 -1.43 -5.60 12.11
CA GLN A 98 -2.80 -5.89 11.73
C GLN A 98 -3.22 -5.10 10.50
N HIS A 99 -3.93 -5.76 9.60
CA HIS A 99 -4.49 -5.13 8.42
C HIS A 99 -5.68 -4.25 8.84
N VAL A 100 -5.56 -2.94 8.66
CA VAL A 100 -6.54 -1.98 9.19
C VAL A 100 -7.31 -1.22 8.13
N GLY A 101 -6.88 -1.27 6.87
CA GLY A 101 -7.62 -0.61 5.81
C GLY A 101 -6.94 -0.73 4.46
N ASP A 102 -7.66 -0.29 3.44
CA ASP A 102 -7.23 -0.42 2.04
C ASP A 102 -7.63 0.81 1.25
N ILE A 103 -6.86 1.08 0.20
CA ILE A 103 -7.24 2.03 -0.84
C ILE A 103 -7.15 1.31 -2.17
N CYS A 104 -8.26 1.26 -2.90
CA CYS A 104 -8.30 0.68 -4.23
C CYS A 104 -8.39 1.80 -5.27
N GLY A 105 -7.47 1.79 -6.22
CA GLY A 105 -7.44 2.78 -7.29
C GLY A 105 -6.52 3.95 -7.02
N LEU A 106 -6.37 4.78 -8.03
CA LEU A 106 -5.47 5.92 -8.00
C LEU A 106 -6.20 7.15 -7.46
N LEU A 107 -5.67 7.74 -6.39
CA LEU A 107 -6.17 8.98 -5.83
C LEU A 107 -5.17 10.11 -6.07
N ASP A 108 -5.65 11.34 -6.14
CA ASP A 108 -4.79 12.51 -6.17
C ASP A 108 -4.04 12.66 -4.84
N PRO A 109 -2.90 13.37 -4.81
CA PRO A 109 -2.07 13.43 -3.60
C PRO A 109 -2.79 13.90 -2.35
N ALA A 110 -3.65 14.91 -2.44
CA ALA A 110 -4.34 15.41 -1.24
C ALA A 110 -5.36 14.40 -0.67
N PRO A 111 -6.30 13.85 -1.45
CA PRO A 111 -7.18 12.82 -0.92
C PRO A 111 -6.44 11.53 -0.55
N LEU A 112 -5.37 11.18 -1.24
CA LEU A 112 -4.55 10.02 -0.87
C LEU A 112 -3.95 10.21 0.52
N THR A 113 -3.35 11.36 0.78
CA THR A 113 -2.79 11.69 2.09
C THR A 113 -3.85 11.63 3.17
N ALA A 114 -4.99 12.29 2.95
CA ALA A 114 -6.08 12.34 3.92
C ALA A 114 -6.60 10.93 4.25
N GLU A 115 -6.79 10.10 3.24
CA GLU A 115 -7.31 8.75 3.44
C GLU A 115 -6.32 7.86 4.19
N LEU A 116 -5.04 7.93 3.83
CA LEU A 116 -4.00 7.17 4.54
C LEU A 116 -3.91 7.60 6.00
N LEU A 117 -3.92 8.89 6.27
CA LEU A 117 -3.89 9.40 7.65
C LEU A 117 -5.11 8.92 8.44
N ARG A 118 -6.29 8.94 7.83
CA ARG A 118 -7.51 8.46 8.46
C ARG A 118 -7.40 6.99 8.84
N ILE A 119 -6.93 6.15 7.91
CA ILE A 119 -6.79 4.71 8.14
C ILE A 119 -5.76 4.44 9.23
N ILE A 120 -4.61 5.10 9.17
CA ILE A 120 -3.55 4.94 10.17
C ILE A 120 -4.05 5.35 11.56
N THR A 121 -4.71 6.49 11.66
CA THR A 121 -5.22 6.99 12.93
C THR A 121 -6.28 6.06 13.52
N ASN A 122 -7.21 5.59 12.70
CA ASN A 122 -8.26 4.67 13.16
C ASN A 122 -7.68 3.30 13.53
N GLY A 123 -6.69 2.83 12.79
CA GLY A 123 -6.02 1.58 13.09
C GLY A 123 -5.25 1.64 14.40
N ASP A 124 -4.55 2.75 14.64
CA ASP A 124 -3.81 2.97 15.88
C ASP A 124 -4.74 3.00 17.08
N VAL A 125 -5.85 3.73 16.98
CA VAL A 125 -6.88 3.77 18.03
C VAL A 125 -7.45 2.38 18.27
N SER A 126 -7.78 1.64 17.20
CA SER A 126 -8.32 0.28 17.32
C SER A 126 -7.31 -0.67 17.96
N GLY A 127 -6.04 -0.52 17.63
CA GLY A 127 -4.97 -1.36 18.18
C GLY A 127 -4.66 -1.06 19.63
N SER A 128 -4.91 0.15 20.08
CA SER A 128 -4.60 0.59 21.43
C SER A 128 -5.82 0.53 22.37
N SER A 129 -7.02 0.38 21.85
CA SER A 129 -8.23 0.43 22.66
C SER A 129 -8.57 -0.95 23.16
N PRO A 130 -8.37 -1.24 24.45
CA PRO A 130 -9.01 -2.41 25.05
C PRO A 130 -10.50 -2.14 25.02
N VAL A 131 -11.23 -3.02 24.45
CA VAL A 131 -12.67 -2.91 24.48
C VAL A 131 -13.11 -3.02 25.91
N ALA A 132 -13.70 -1.98 26.34
CA ALA A 132 -14.26 -1.98 27.68
C ALA A 132 -15.40 -2.97 27.79
#